data_b9b5a7ee373deaa48c2a6dfa422dbe92
#
_entry.id   b9b5a7ee373deaa48c2a6dfa422dbe92
#
_cell.length_a   1.000
_cell.length_b   1.000
_cell.length_c   1.000
_cell.angle_alpha   90.00
_cell.angle_beta   90.00
_cell.angle_gamma   90.00
#
_symmetry.space_group_name_H-M   'P 1'
#
loop_
_entity.id
_entity.type
_entity.pdbx_description
1 polymer ?
#
loop_
_entity_poly.entity_id
_entity_poly.type
_entity_poly.pdbx_seq_one_letter_code
_entity_poly.pdbx_strand_id
1 'polypeptide(L)'
;MKKSIIFLLLVVAFLFTACEQPEGPQSLIGYWNVVGDHWTATFDEDGQLYISSTKYDTGLPFHYTATADSLYISTIHYAEDGQEIYGTPYVCPYSFRGNPTLVIDGFNYVYEKPLGTITLNYVAKKQVVLTKVPQIR
;
A
#
# COMPACT_ATOMS: atom_id res chain seq x y z
N MET A 1 -15.22 -20.90 41.76
CA MET A 1 -15.19 -19.45 41.77
C MET A 1 -13.91 -18.87 41.14
N LYS A 2 -12.74 -19.43 41.41
CA LYS A 2 -11.50 -18.95 40.78
C LYS A 2 -11.49 -19.08 39.25
N LYS A 3 -12.14 -20.12 38.71
CA LYS A 3 -12.22 -20.33 37.27
C LYS A 3 -13.04 -19.26 36.56
N SER A 4 -14.08 -18.72 37.21
CA SER A 4 -14.91 -17.65 36.62
C SER A 4 -14.15 -16.33 36.50
N ILE A 5 -13.29 -16.01 37.46
CA ILE A 5 -12.50 -14.78 37.44
C ILE A 5 -11.44 -14.83 36.35
N ILE A 6 -10.80 -15.99 36.18
CA ILE A 6 -9.81 -16.19 35.10
C ILE A 6 -10.46 -16.07 33.73
N PHE A 7 -11.65 -16.64 33.57
CA PHE A 7 -12.40 -16.56 32.31
C PHE A 7 -12.78 -15.11 31.98
N LEU A 8 -13.20 -14.35 32.98
CA LEU A 8 -13.54 -12.94 32.82
C LEU A 8 -12.32 -12.12 32.39
N LEU A 9 -11.15 -12.37 32.97
CA LEU A 9 -9.92 -11.69 32.60
C LEU A 9 -9.52 -11.99 31.15
N LEU A 10 -9.69 -13.22 30.71
CA LEU A 10 -9.42 -13.60 29.32
C LEU A 10 -10.36 -12.90 28.34
N VAL A 11 -11.62 -12.77 28.67
CA VAL A 11 -12.59 -12.05 27.83
C VAL A 11 -12.23 -10.56 27.73
N VAL A 12 -11.84 -9.94 28.82
CA VAL A 12 -11.42 -8.54 28.82
C VAL A 12 -10.16 -8.34 27.99
N ALA A 13 -9.17 -9.22 28.07
CA ALA A 13 -7.98 -9.18 27.25
C ALA A 13 -8.31 -9.31 25.78
N PHE A 14 -9.27 -10.16 25.42
CA PHE A 14 -9.72 -10.33 24.05
C PHE A 14 -10.39 -9.08 23.50
N LEU A 15 -11.15 -8.38 24.32
CA LEU A 15 -11.79 -7.12 23.92
C LEU A 15 -10.76 -6.01 23.66
N PHE A 16 -9.70 -5.97 24.45
CA PHE A 16 -8.62 -5.00 24.22
C PHE A 16 -7.87 -5.25 22.92
N THR A 17 -7.61 -6.52 22.57
CA THR A 17 -6.99 -6.84 21.30
C THR A 17 -7.90 -6.51 20.10
N ALA A 18 -9.21 -6.65 20.26
CA ALA A 18 -10.16 -6.30 19.20
C ALA A 18 -10.24 -4.79 18.93
N CYS A 19 -9.76 -3.96 19.86
CA CYS A 19 -9.75 -2.50 19.71
C CYS A 19 -8.46 -1.99 19.06
N GLU A 20 -7.48 -2.83 18.81
CA GLU A 20 -6.28 -2.43 18.09
C GLU A 20 -6.59 -2.08 16.65
N GLN A 21 -5.85 -1.10 16.12
CA GLN A 21 -6.03 -0.69 14.73
C GLN A 21 -5.66 -1.83 13.79
N PRO A 22 -6.45 -2.04 12.72
CA PRO A 22 -6.13 -3.08 11.77
C PRO A 22 -4.80 -2.77 11.08
N GLU A 23 -3.88 -3.72 11.14
CA GLU A 23 -2.60 -3.67 10.44
C GLU A 23 -2.54 -4.85 9.49
N GLY A 24 -1.81 -4.68 8.39
CA GLY A 24 -1.60 -5.74 7.43
C GLY A 24 -2.16 -5.42 6.06
N PRO A 25 -2.10 -6.41 5.13
CA PRO A 25 -2.36 -6.17 3.70
C PRO A 25 -3.75 -5.61 3.38
N GLN A 26 -4.77 -6.02 4.10
CA GLN A 26 -6.13 -5.56 3.82
C GLN A 26 -6.33 -4.08 4.14
N SER A 27 -5.54 -3.54 5.06
CA SER A 27 -5.59 -2.12 5.42
C SER A 27 -4.99 -1.23 4.32
N LEU A 28 -4.25 -1.80 3.37
CA LEU A 28 -3.71 -1.09 2.22
C LEU A 28 -4.78 -0.72 1.21
N ILE A 29 -5.84 -1.52 1.10
CA ILE A 29 -6.85 -1.35 0.06
C ILE A 29 -7.54 -0.01 0.22
N GLY A 30 -7.52 0.78 -0.85
CA GLY A 30 -8.12 2.11 -0.85
C GLY A 30 -7.32 3.10 -1.67
N TYR A 31 -7.71 4.35 -1.54
CA TYR A 31 -7.14 5.48 -2.26
C TYR A 31 -6.29 6.31 -1.30
N TRP A 32 -5.05 6.59 -1.69
CA TRP A 32 -4.07 7.26 -0.84
C TRP A 32 -3.47 8.46 -1.55
N ASN A 33 -3.26 9.55 -0.81
CA ASN A 33 -2.49 10.71 -1.28
C ASN A 33 -1.07 10.64 -0.74
N VAL A 34 -0.10 10.91 -1.60
CA VAL A 34 1.28 11.08 -1.18
C VAL A 34 1.44 12.45 -0.53
N VAL A 35 1.93 12.46 0.70
CA VAL A 35 2.09 13.70 1.47
C VAL A 35 3.19 14.56 0.85
N GLY A 36 2.86 15.82 0.59
CA GLY A 36 3.82 16.79 0.05
C GLY A 36 4.04 16.68 -1.45
N ASP A 37 3.22 15.91 -2.16
CA ASP A 37 3.37 15.72 -3.59
C ASP A 37 1.99 15.66 -4.28
N HIS A 38 1.99 15.63 -5.60
CA HIS A 38 0.77 15.57 -6.41
C HIS A 38 0.42 14.15 -6.85
N TRP A 39 1.00 13.17 -6.20
CA TRP A 39 0.81 11.75 -6.55
C TRP A 39 -0.21 11.09 -5.66
N THR A 40 -0.91 10.14 -6.26
CA THR A 40 -1.88 9.29 -5.57
C THR A 40 -1.56 7.83 -5.83
N ALA A 41 -1.94 6.98 -4.91
CA ALA A 41 -1.78 5.53 -5.04
C ALA A 41 -3.09 4.86 -4.67
N THR A 42 -3.56 3.95 -5.52
CA THR A 42 -4.76 3.17 -5.26
C THR A 42 -4.40 1.70 -5.23
N PHE A 43 -4.67 1.06 -4.10
CA PHE A 43 -4.49 -0.39 -3.94
C PHE A 43 -5.84 -1.06 -4.03
N ASP A 44 -6.01 -2.01 -4.94
CA ASP A 44 -7.26 -2.74 -5.06
C ASP A 44 -7.14 -4.18 -4.56
N GLU A 45 -8.27 -4.88 -4.51
CA GLU A 45 -8.34 -6.24 -4.00
C GLU A 45 -7.74 -7.25 -4.97
N ASP A 46 -7.61 -6.89 -6.24
CA ASP A 46 -7.13 -7.80 -7.29
C ASP A 46 -5.61 -7.76 -7.44
N GLY A 47 -4.91 -7.05 -6.57
CA GLY A 47 -3.45 -6.95 -6.62
C GLY A 47 -2.96 -5.88 -7.58
N GLN A 48 -3.77 -4.88 -7.89
CA GLN A 48 -3.36 -3.76 -8.71
C GLN A 48 -3.04 -2.55 -7.85
N LEU A 49 -1.90 -1.94 -8.11
CA LEU A 49 -1.50 -0.65 -7.56
C LEU A 49 -1.47 0.36 -8.69
N TYR A 50 -2.32 1.36 -8.61
CA TYR A 50 -2.39 2.41 -9.62
C TYR A 50 -1.76 3.68 -9.06
N ILE A 51 -0.69 4.15 -9.72
CA ILE A 51 0.00 5.39 -9.37
C ILE A 51 -0.42 6.45 -10.38
N SER A 52 -0.94 7.56 -9.92
CA SER A 52 -1.37 8.64 -10.80
C SER A 52 -0.95 10.00 -10.25
N SER A 53 -0.91 10.99 -11.15
CA SER A 53 -0.59 12.37 -10.79
C SER A 53 -1.66 13.30 -11.33
N THR A 54 -2.15 14.20 -10.47
CA THR A 54 -3.06 15.24 -10.89
C THR A 54 -2.34 16.37 -11.64
N LYS A 55 -1.05 16.56 -11.36
CA LYS A 55 -0.24 17.61 -11.98
C LYS A 55 0.13 17.29 -13.43
N TYR A 56 0.47 16.03 -13.70
CA TYR A 56 0.97 15.61 -15.02
C TYR A 56 -0.08 14.89 -15.86
N ASP A 57 -1.29 14.70 -15.34
CA ASP A 57 -2.38 13.98 -15.99
C ASP A 57 -1.92 12.63 -16.55
N THR A 58 -1.26 11.86 -15.71
CA THR A 58 -0.72 10.55 -16.07
C THR A 58 -1.01 9.54 -14.96
N GLY A 59 -1.02 8.28 -15.32
CA GLY A 59 -1.17 7.20 -14.38
C GLY A 59 -0.73 5.89 -14.99
N LEU A 60 -0.31 4.95 -14.15
CA LEU A 60 0.17 3.65 -14.61
C LEU A 60 -0.16 2.57 -13.58
N PRO A 61 -0.66 1.42 -14.03
CA PRO A 61 -0.90 0.30 -13.14
C PRO A 61 0.37 -0.51 -12.90
N PHE A 62 0.48 -1.03 -11.69
CA PHE A 62 1.50 -1.98 -11.27
C PHE A 62 0.82 -3.15 -10.60
N HIS A 63 1.49 -4.28 -10.58
CA HIS A 63 1.04 -5.43 -9.81
C HIS A 63 1.69 -5.40 -8.41
N TYR A 64 0.90 -5.71 -7.38
CA TYR A 64 1.45 -5.81 -6.04
C TYR A 64 0.94 -7.05 -5.33
N THR A 65 1.78 -7.57 -4.45
CA THR A 65 1.39 -8.49 -3.39
C THR A 65 1.94 -7.95 -2.09
N ALA A 66 1.38 -8.36 -0.97
CA ALA A 66 1.79 -7.84 0.32
C ALA A 66 1.79 -8.93 1.39
N THR A 67 2.79 -8.88 2.24
CA THR A 67 2.80 -9.59 3.52
C THR A 67 2.42 -8.59 4.63
N ALA A 68 2.54 -9.00 5.88
CA ALA A 68 2.21 -8.12 7.00
C ALA A 68 3.13 -6.90 7.09
N ASP A 69 4.34 -6.96 6.52
CA ASP A 69 5.34 -5.91 6.67
C ASP A 69 6.04 -5.50 5.37
N SER A 70 5.75 -6.14 4.24
CA SER A 70 6.47 -5.89 3.00
C SER A 70 5.54 -5.86 1.80
N LEU A 71 5.81 -4.92 0.90
CA LEU A 71 5.17 -4.80 -0.41
C LEU A 71 6.10 -5.34 -1.48
N TYR A 72 5.55 -6.12 -2.40
CA TYR A 72 6.24 -6.63 -3.58
C TYR A 72 5.57 -6.00 -4.78
N ILE A 73 6.25 -5.06 -5.43
CA ILE A 73 5.67 -4.24 -6.50
C ILE A 73 6.38 -4.55 -7.81
N SER A 74 5.62 -4.93 -8.82
CA SER A 74 6.14 -5.32 -10.14
C SER A 74 5.53 -4.45 -11.22
N THR A 75 6.31 -4.21 -12.29
CA THR A 75 5.78 -3.65 -13.52
C THR A 75 4.94 -4.71 -14.24
N ILE A 76 3.97 -4.26 -15.03
CA ILE A 76 3.10 -5.13 -15.80
C ILE A 76 3.49 -5.00 -17.27
N HIS A 77 3.77 -6.13 -17.91
CA HIS A 77 4.00 -6.24 -19.34
C HIS A 77 2.95 -7.17 -19.95
N TYR A 78 2.66 -6.99 -21.22
CA TYR A 78 1.68 -7.82 -21.90
C TYR A 78 2.35 -8.67 -22.98
N ALA A 79 2.09 -9.98 -22.95
CA ALA A 79 2.51 -10.89 -24.00
C ALA A 79 1.69 -10.64 -25.25
N GLU A 80 2.11 -11.23 -26.39
CA GLU A 80 1.41 -11.09 -27.66
C GLU A 80 -0.04 -11.58 -27.60
N ASP A 81 -0.32 -12.57 -26.77
CA ASP A 81 -1.67 -13.10 -26.54
C ASP A 81 -2.50 -12.26 -25.54
N GLY A 82 -1.94 -11.16 -25.03
CA GLY A 82 -2.61 -10.29 -24.08
C GLY A 82 -2.46 -10.71 -22.61
N GLN A 83 -1.74 -11.81 -22.34
CA GLN A 83 -1.52 -12.26 -20.97
C GLN A 83 -0.58 -11.31 -20.24
N GLU A 84 -0.93 -10.97 -18.97
CA GLU A 84 -0.08 -10.13 -18.13
C GLU A 84 1.16 -10.90 -17.67
N ILE A 85 2.31 -10.25 -17.79
CA ILE A 85 3.58 -10.74 -17.28
C ILE A 85 4.11 -9.72 -16.29
N TYR A 86 4.49 -10.19 -15.10
CA TYR A 86 5.00 -9.31 -14.06
C TYR A 86 6.51 -9.33 -14.05
N GLY A 87 7.12 -8.15 -13.95
CA GLY A 87 8.56 -8.01 -13.80
C GLY A 87 9.04 -8.49 -12.43
N THR A 88 10.36 -8.46 -12.24
CA THR A 88 10.95 -8.77 -10.94
C THR A 88 10.46 -7.76 -9.90
N PRO A 89 9.90 -8.20 -8.76
CA PRO A 89 9.33 -7.25 -7.81
C PRO A 89 10.39 -6.47 -7.05
N TYR A 90 10.07 -5.21 -6.81
CA TYR A 90 10.77 -4.39 -5.81
C TYR A 90 10.14 -4.68 -4.45
N VAL A 91 10.98 -4.96 -3.46
CA VAL A 91 10.52 -5.28 -2.10
C VAL A 91 10.66 -4.02 -1.25
N CYS A 92 9.55 -3.52 -0.78
CA CYS A 92 9.49 -2.28 -0.01
C CYS A 92 8.85 -2.55 1.35
N PRO A 93 9.58 -2.40 2.45
CA PRO A 93 8.95 -2.46 3.76
C PRO A 93 7.89 -1.38 3.91
N TYR A 94 6.80 -1.70 4.59
CA TYR A 94 5.77 -0.71 4.87
C TYR A 94 5.29 -0.84 6.31
N SER A 95 4.74 0.25 6.83
CA SER A 95 4.14 0.28 8.16
C SER A 95 3.06 1.35 8.22
N PHE A 96 2.16 1.20 9.18
CA PHE A 96 1.15 2.21 9.44
C PHE A 96 1.58 3.05 10.65
N ARG A 97 1.51 4.38 10.53
CA ARG A 97 1.74 5.32 11.63
C ARG A 97 0.42 5.94 11.99
N GLY A 98 -0.19 5.44 13.06
CA GLY A 98 -1.52 5.90 13.41
C GLY A 98 -2.51 5.61 12.29
N ASN A 99 -3.66 6.23 12.35
CA ASN A 99 -4.70 6.07 11.35
C ASN A 99 -5.05 7.46 10.81
N PRO A 100 -5.00 7.67 9.51
CA PRO A 100 -4.78 6.74 8.40
C PRO A 100 -3.46 7.02 7.65
N THR A 101 -2.32 6.76 8.24
CA THR A 101 -1.02 7.08 7.64
C THR A 101 -0.25 5.80 7.31
N LEU A 102 0.21 5.71 6.08
CA LEU A 102 1.01 4.61 5.55
C LEU A 102 2.40 5.13 5.20
N VAL A 103 3.43 4.39 5.60
CA VAL A 103 4.82 4.70 5.23
C VAL A 103 5.39 3.53 4.45
N ILE A 104 5.92 3.81 3.26
CA ILE A 104 6.57 2.81 2.40
C ILE A 104 8.04 3.20 2.26
N ASP A 105 8.92 2.27 2.60
CA ASP A 105 10.36 2.51 2.55
C ASP A 105 10.93 2.03 1.22
N GLY A 106 11.79 2.85 0.63
CA GLY A 106 12.53 2.49 -0.57
C GLY A 106 11.76 2.62 -1.87
N PHE A 107 10.47 2.89 -1.82
CA PHE A 107 9.64 3.03 -3.01
C PHE A 107 9.90 4.37 -3.68
N ASN A 108 10.34 4.33 -4.92
CA ASN A 108 10.57 5.55 -5.70
C ASN A 108 9.96 5.38 -7.08
N TYR A 109 9.24 6.40 -7.51
CA TYR A 109 8.68 6.47 -8.85
C TYR A 109 9.09 7.81 -9.47
N VAL A 110 9.42 7.76 -10.75
CA VAL A 110 9.90 8.92 -11.49
C VAL A 110 9.05 9.10 -12.73
N TYR A 111 8.58 10.31 -12.93
CA TYR A 111 7.89 10.69 -14.15
C TYR A 111 8.93 11.13 -15.19
N GLU A 112 8.95 10.45 -16.31
CA GLU A 112 9.90 10.71 -17.37
C GLU A 112 9.26 11.52 -18.49
N LYS A 113 9.77 12.71 -18.71
CA LYS A 113 9.42 13.56 -19.83
C LYS A 113 10.43 13.34 -20.96
N PRO A 114 10.05 13.41 -22.24
CA PRO A 114 8.71 13.69 -22.79
C PRO A 114 7.85 12.45 -22.95
N LEU A 115 8.29 11.28 -22.53
CA LEU A 115 7.61 10.01 -22.79
C LEU A 115 6.30 9.87 -22.01
N GLY A 116 6.14 10.60 -20.92
CA GLY A 116 4.93 10.54 -20.10
C GLY A 116 4.78 9.23 -19.33
N THR A 117 5.89 8.57 -19.02
CA THR A 117 5.91 7.28 -18.34
C THR A 117 6.32 7.42 -16.88
N ILE A 118 5.88 6.45 -16.09
CA ILE A 118 6.27 6.35 -14.69
C ILE A 118 7.19 5.14 -14.56
N THR A 119 8.39 5.36 -14.06
CA THR A 119 9.33 4.26 -13.77
C THR A 119 9.45 4.07 -12.26
N LEU A 120 9.57 2.81 -11.87
CA LEU A 120 9.80 2.44 -10.49
C LEU A 120 11.27 2.08 -10.28
N ASN A 121 11.80 2.49 -9.14
CA ASN A 121 13.08 1.99 -8.67
C ASN A 121 13.11 1.97 -7.15
N TYR A 122 14.06 1.26 -6.60
CA TYR A 122 14.29 1.21 -5.17
C TYR A 122 15.38 2.21 -4.81
N VAL A 123 15.06 3.11 -3.88
CA VAL A 123 16.03 4.06 -3.34
C VAL A 123 16.12 3.86 -1.84
N ALA A 124 17.25 3.34 -1.38
CA ALA A 124 17.49 3.12 0.04
C ALA A 124 17.31 4.43 0.82
N LYS A 125 16.71 4.32 1.99
CA LYS A 125 16.42 5.45 2.92
C LYS A 125 15.37 6.43 2.43
N LYS A 126 14.78 6.24 1.25
CA LYS A 126 13.65 7.06 0.83
C LYS A 126 12.38 6.55 1.49
N GLN A 127 11.62 7.45 2.07
CA GLN A 127 10.31 7.13 2.63
C GLN A 127 9.23 7.89 1.87
N VAL A 128 8.18 7.17 1.50
CA VAL A 128 6.97 7.77 0.95
C VAL A 128 5.90 7.68 2.01
N VAL A 129 5.34 8.82 2.39
CA VAL A 129 4.29 8.91 3.40
C VAL A 129 2.97 9.19 2.70
N LEU A 130 1.97 8.38 2.98
CA LEU A 130 0.67 8.48 2.34
C LEU A 130 -0.42 8.60 3.40
N THR A 131 -1.46 9.35 3.06
CA THR A 131 -2.66 9.44 3.89
C THR A 131 -3.86 8.91 3.13
N LYS A 132 -4.67 8.11 3.80
CA LYS A 132 -5.85 7.50 3.20
C LYS A 132 -6.94 8.53 3.00
N VAL A 133 -7.52 8.54 1.82
CA VAL A 133 -8.65 9.40 1.50
C VAL A 133 -9.93 8.67 1.86
N PRO A 134 -10.79 9.25 2.70
CA PRO A 134 -12.09 8.65 2.97
C PRO A 134 -12.91 8.59 1.70
N GLN A 135 -13.54 7.44 1.46
CA GLN A 135 -14.47 7.34 0.35
C GLN A 135 -15.80 7.95 0.73
N ILE A 136 -16.18 8.97 0.00
CA ILE A 136 -17.48 9.64 0.16
C ILE A 136 -18.47 8.92 -0.75
N ARG A 137 -19.51 8.39 -0.15
CA ARG A 137 -20.62 7.78 -0.92
C ARG A 137 -21.75 8.75 -1.09
#